data_6511b54f5e889c80012dfe0da5f5c28d
#
_entry.id   6511b54f5e889c80012dfe0da5f5c28d
#
_cell.length_a   1.000
_cell.length_b   1.000
_cell.length_c   1.000
_cell.angle_alpha   90.00
_cell.angle_beta   90.00
_cell.angle_gamma   90.00
#
_symmetry.space_group_name_H-M   'P 1'
#
loop_
_entity.id
_entity.type
_entity.pdbx_description
1 polymer ?
#
loop_
_entity_poly.entity_id
_entity_poly.type
_entity_poly.pdbx_seq_one_letter_code
_entity_poly.pdbx_strand_id
1 'polypeptide(L)'
;RVLFRSRLIAGLETPTEGSIQLERKVLWDPYQQVQAEERNIGFVFQDYALFPHLSVLENVMFGLKKIPKHERQSIAENALKHVSMSHHIYSYPHTLSGGEQQRVALARALAPKPHVLLMDEPFSNLDHRLRDQIRQSTIDILKQTSTTTIIVTHDPEEALQIADQIILMHQGKIIQSGTPKQLYFQPKTLFAARYFSDLNEIKTQIQDQQLHTIFGNIDIPKHLTSNNEIRCYFRPHQLRVNRIKTENSLAAKIISSNFLGYSQLLKLKIEAEDKVLSAYVEYSQHYDQADTVYLSLDLSQCFFYESNDSIEIHQSST
;
A
#
# COMPACT_ATOMS: atom_id res chain seq x y z
N ARG A 1 9.79 10.45 0.09
CA ARG A 1 9.63 11.57 1.05
C ARG A 1 8.58 11.29 2.15
N VAL A 2 7.89 10.18 2.11
CA VAL A 2 7.09 9.68 3.25
C VAL A 2 8.01 9.14 4.35
N LEU A 3 9.15 8.58 3.97
CA LEU A 3 10.28 8.15 4.82
C LEU A 3 10.70 9.21 5.88
N PHE A 4 10.60 10.48 5.54
CA PHE A 4 10.97 11.58 6.43
C PHE A 4 10.06 11.69 7.67
N ARG A 5 8.76 11.29 7.55
CA ARG A 5 7.81 11.43 8.67
C ARG A 5 7.99 10.37 9.74
N SER A 6 8.28 9.13 9.37
CA SER A 6 8.60 8.09 10.35
C SER A 6 9.82 8.49 11.18
N ARG A 7 10.83 9.11 10.55
CA ARG A 7 12.01 9.63 11.23
C ARG A 7 11.72 10.81 12.15
N LEU A 8 10.80 11.71 11.77
CA LEU A 8 10.31 12.79 12.64
C LEU A 8 9.62 12.24 13.89
N ILE A 9 8.73 11.25 13.73
CA ILE A 9 8.04 10.60 14.86
C ILE A 9 9.04 9.88 15.76
N ALA A 10 10.02 9.20 15.19
CA ALA A 10 11.08 8.52 15.95
C ALA A 10 12.05 9.49 16.66
N GLY A 11 12.10 10.76 16.25
CA GLY A 11 13.05 11.75 16.79
C GLY A 11 14.43 11.69 16.15
N LEU A 12 14.55 11.03 15.00
CA LEU A 12 15.78 10.96 14.20
C LEU A 12 15.97 12.20 13.32
N GLU A 13 14.90 12.96 13.15
CA GLU A 13 14.87 14.24 12.43
C GLU A 13 14.06 15.24 13.24
N THR A 14 14.33 16.53 13.06
CA THR A 14 13.65 17.61 13.78
C THR A 14 12.64 18.31 12.88
N PRO A 15 11.34 18.41 13.28
CA PRO A 15 10.36 19.20 12.55
C PRO A 15 10.73 20.67 12.53
N THR A 16 10.31 21.40 11.50
CA THR A 16 10.44 22.86 11.41
C THR A 16 9.28 23.58 12.10
N GLU A 17 8.09 22.98 12.05
CA GLU A 17 6.86 23.57 12.58
C GLU A 17 5.89 22.48 13.08
N GLY A 18 4.90 22.88 13.86
CA GLY A 18 3.82 22.01 14.33
C GLY A 18 4.12 21.35 15.68
N SER A 19 3.59 20.16 15.91
CA SER A 19 3.86 19.37 17.11
C SER A 19 3.72 17.88 16.84
N ILE A 20 4.43 17.06 17.64
CA ILE A 20 4.30 15.60 17.64
C ILE A 20 3.89 15.18 19.05
N GLN A 21 2.79 14.47 19.15
CA GLN A 21 2.25 13.98 20.40
C GLN A 21 1.95 12.49 20.31
N LEU A 22 2.29 11.74 21.36
CA LEU A 22 1.91 10.34 21.53
C LEU A 22 1.08 10.24 22.80
N GLU A 23 -0.18 9.81 22.66
CA GLU A 23 -1.19 9.84 23.73
C GLU A 23 -1.31 11.27 24.29
N ARG A 24 -0.88 11.48 25.54
CA ARG A 24 -0.91 12.80 26.23
C ARG A 24 0.48 13.43 26.37
N LYS A 25 1.53 12.77 25.87
CA LYS A 25 2.92 13.24 25.98
C LYS A 25 3.32 13.96 24.70
N VAL A 26 3.71 15.22 24.79
CA VAL A 26 4.33 15.95 23.67
C VAL A 26 5.75 15.42 23.50
N LEU A 27 6.03 14.90 22.30
CA LEU A 27 7.35 14.39 21.92
C LEU A 27 8.22 15.47 21.30
N TRP A 28 7.58 16.42 20.63
CA TRP A 28 8.24 17.58 20.04
C TRP A 28 7.24 18.73 19.84
N ASP A 29 7.66 19.93 20.17
CA ASP A 29 7.07 21.20 19.76
C ASP A 29 8.19 22.27 19.69
N PRO A 30 7.93 23.54 19.35
CA PRO A 30 8.96 24.58 19.29
C PRO A 30 9.67 24.86 20.62
N TYR A 31 9.12 24.42 21.74
CA TYR A 31 9.64 24.72 23.09
C TYR A 31 10.27 23.49 23.77
N GLN A 32 9.97 22.29 23.30
CA GLN A 32 10.49 21.07 23.91
C GLN A 32 10.74 19.96 22.90
N GLN A 33 11.76 19.14 23.14
CA GLN A 33 12.10 17.98 22.33
C GLN A 33 12.47 16.80 23.25
N VAL A 34 11.76 15.69 23.09
CA VAL A 34 12.12 14.41 23.68
C VAL A 34 13.11 13.72 22.75
N GLN A 35 14.26 13.31 23.26
CA GLN A 35 15.28 12.60 22.48
C GLN A 35 14.76 11.24 21.99
N ALA A 36 15.28 10.75 20.84
CA ALA A 36 14.79 9.53 20.21
C ALA A 36 14.77 8.32 21.16
N GLU A 37 15.83 8.13 21.92
CA GLU A 37 15.98 7.04 22.91
C GLU A 37 15.00 7.12 24.07
N GLU A 38 14.37 8.27 24.31
CA GLU A 38 13.41 8.50 25.41
C GLU A 38 11.94 8.41 24.96
N ARG A 39 11.69 8.34 23.65
CA ARG A 39 10.34 8.30 23.08
C ARG A 39 9.61 6.98 23.31
N ASN A 40 10.34 5.91 23.67
CA ASN A 40 9.83 4.55 23.76
C ASN A 40 9.13 4.09 22.47
N ILE A 41 9.76 4.41 21.34
CA ILE A 41 9.32 4.04 19.97
C ILE A 41 10.34 3.05 19.41
N GLY A 42 9.86 1.89 18.95
CA GLY A 42 10.67 0.95 18.19
C GLY A 42 10.82 1.41 16.75
N PHE A 43 11.97 1.16 16.13
CA PHE A 43 12.19 1.50 14.73
C PHE A 43 12.88 0.35 13.98
N VAL A 44 12.31 -0.05 12.85
CA VAL A 44 12.91 -0.98 11.89
C VAL A 44 13.22 -0.19 10.62
N PHE A 45 14.51 -0.09 10.29
CA PHE A 45 15.00 0.59 9.10
C PHE A 45 14.86 -0.30 7.86
N GLN A 46 14.84 0.30 6.69
CA GLN A 46 14.75 -0.39 5.40
C GLN A 46 15.89 -1.39 5.16
N ASP A 47 17.10 -1.05 5.61
CA ASP A 47 18.30 -1.89 5.53
C ASP A 47 18.54 -2.73 6.80
N TYR A 48 17.49 -2.79 7.67
CA TYR A 48 17.51 -3.48 8.98
C TYR A 48 18.49 -2.89 9.99
N ALA A 49 19.51 -2.18 9.56
CA ALA A 49 20.56 -1.52 10.37
C ALA A 49 21.09 -2.39 11.52
N LEU A 50 21.35 -3.67 11.24
CA LEU A 50 21.99 -4.56 12.21
C LEU A 50 23.47 -4.22 12.34
N PHE A 51 23.98 -4.31 13.56
CA PHE A 51 25.40 -4.12 13.86
C PHE A 51 26.20 -5.33 13.38
N PRO A 52 27.03 -5.21 12.33
CA PRO A 52 27.68 -6.37 11.69
C PRO A 52 28.72 -7.07 12.57
N HIS A 53 29.27 -6.35 13.57
CA HIS A 53 30.25 -6.82 14.51
C HIS A 53 29.66 -7.46 15.78
N LEU A 54 28.33 -7.43 15.94
CA LEU A 54 27.61 -8.02 17.05
C LEU A 54 26.86 -9.27 16.56
N SER A 55 26.79 -10.29 17.42
CA SER A 55 25.95 -11.47 17.20
C SER A 55 24.46 -11.09 17.18
N VAL A 56 23.61 -12.00 16.78
CA VAL A 56 22.14 -11.85 16.80
C VAL A 56 21.66 -11.51 18.21
N LEU A 57 22.11 -12.23 19.21
CA LEU A 57 21.77 -11.97 20.61
C LEU A 57 22.20 -10.57 21.05
N GLU A 58 23.43 -10.19 20.77
CA GLU A 58 23.99 -8.89 21.14
C GLU A 58 23.27 -7.74 20.41
N ASN A 59 22.88 -7.93 19.15
CA ASN A 59 22.05 -6.98 18.42
C ASN A 59 20.74 -6.69 19.14
N VAL A 60 20.04 -7.73 19.63
CA VAL A 60 18.78 -7.55 20.37
C VAL A 60 19.04 -6.94 21.75
N MET A 61 20.09 -7.39 22.45
CA MET A 61 20.48 -6.83 23.75
C MET A 61 20.86 -5.34 23.67
N PHE A 62 21.35 -4.88 22.50
CA PHE A 62 21.68 -3.46 22.29
C PHE A 62 20.45 -2.56 22.47
N GLY A 63 19.26 -2.99 22.06
CA GLY A 63 17.99 -2.28 22.28
C GLY A 63 17.57 -2.21 23.76
N LEU A 64 18.18 -3.02 24.65
CA LEU A 64 17.80 -3.17 26.05
C LEU A 64 18.71 -2.39 27.03
N LYS A 65 19.41 -1.35 26.56
CA LYS A 65 20.41 -0.61 27.39
C LYS A 65 19.81 -0.03 28.68
N LYS A 66 18.51 0.28 28.70
CA LYS A 66 17.80 0.80 29.90
C LYS A 66 17.40 -0.29 30.90
N ILE A 67 17.48 -1.56 30.51
CA ILE A 67 17.16 -2.71 31.36
C ILE A 67 18.40 -3.12 32.15
N PRO A 68 18.29 -3.62 33.39
CA PRO A 68 19.40 -4.16 34.15
C PRO A 68 20.14 -5.25 33.38
N LYS A 69 21.48 -5.24 33.45
CA LYS A 69 22.32 -6.11 32.61
C LYS A 69 22.01 -7.60 32.78
N HIS A 70 21.65 -8.05 33.97
CA HIS A 70 21.34 -9.44 34.29
C HIS A 70 20.01 -9.94 33.68
N GLU A 71 19.10 -9.02 33.30
CA GLU A 71 17.82 -9.36 32.67
C GLU A 71 17.88 -9.33 31.14
N ARG A 72 18.84 -8.60 30.54
CA ARG A 72 18.88 -8.34 29.09
C ARG A 72 18.93 -9.60 28.26
N GLN A 73 19.73 -10.58 28.70
CA GLN A 73 19.93 -11.83 27.95
C GLN A 73 18.61 -12.61 27.86
N SER A 74 17.93 -12.82 28.99
CA SER A 74 16.67 -13.56 29.02
C SER A 74 15.57 -12.86 28.18
N ILE A 75 15.50 -11.52 28.24
CA ILE A 75 14.55 -10.76 27.43
C ILE A 75 14.88 -10.88 25.93
N ALA A 76 16.17 -10.80 25.56
CA ALA A 76 16.60 -10.92 24.17
C ALA A 76 16.36 -12.34 23.62
N GLU A 77 16.65 -13.38 24.39
CA GLU A 77 16.37 -14.79 24.02
C GLU A 77 14.86 -15.01 23.80
N ASN A 78 14.03 -14.48 24.69
CA ASN A 78 12.58 -14.53 24.53
C ASN A 78 12.09 -13.78 23.29
N ALA A 79 12.62 -12.59 23.01
CA ALA A 79 12.27 -11.83 21.81
C ALA A 79 12.69 -12.60 20.53
N LEU A 80 13.87 -13.22 20.51
CA LEU A 80 14.34 -14.05 19.41
C LEU A 80 13.52 -15.34 19.24
N LYS A 81 13.01 -15.89 20.32
CA LYS A 81 12.09 -17.03 20.27
C LYS A 81 10.77 -16.66 19.58
N HIS A 82 10.20 -15.50 19.88
CA HIS A 82 8.97 -15.02 19.23
C HIS A 82 9.10 -14.83 17.71
N VAL A 83 10.29 -14.49 17.24
CA VAL A 83 10.57 -14.35 15.80
C VAL A 83 11.20 -15.60 15.18
N SER A 84 11.21 -16.74 15.90
CA SER A 84 11.77 -18.03 15.46
C SER A 84 13.26 -17.99 15.10
N MET A 85 14.06 -17.19 15.83
CA MET A 85 15.50 -17.02 15.62
C MET A 85 16.37 -17.61 16.72
N SER A 86 15.83 -18.46 17.59
CA SER A 86 16.57 -19.08 18.72
C SER A 86 17.78 -19.89 18.29
N HIS A 87 17.76 -20.49 17.11
CA HIS A 87 18.88 -21.31 16.61
C HIS A 87 20.03 -20.49 16.02
N HIS A 88 19.84 -19.17 15.82
CA HIS A 88 20.84 -18.25 15.28
C HIS A 88 21.39 -17.27 16.30
N ILE A 89 21.18 -17.48 17.61
CA ILE A 89 21.52 -16.48 18.66
C ILE A 89 23.00 -16.05 18.65
N TYR A 90 23.91 -16.94 18.24
CA TYR A 90 25.36 -16.69 18.16
C TYR A 90 25.85 -16.39 16.73
N SER A 91 24.95 -16.44 15.73
CA SER A 91 25.28 -16.09 14.35
C SER A 91 25.48 -14.58 14.19
N TYR A 92 26.17 -14.18 13.13
CA TYR A 92 26.38 -12.77 12.79
C TYR A 92 25.49 -12.36 11.62
N PRO A 93 25.12 -11.06 11.50
CA PRO A 93 24.19 -10.59 10.47
C PRO A 93 24.56 -11.00 9.04
N HIS A 94 25.85 -11.00 8.69
CA HIS A 94 26.32 -11.35 7.34
C HIS A 94 26.12 -12.83 6.98
N THR A 95 25.82 -13.70 7.95
CA THR A 95 25.54 -15.13 7.71
C THR A 95 24.05 -15.42 7.55
N LEU A 96 23.21 -14.39 7.71
CA LEU A 96 21.75 -14.50 7.67
C LEU A 96 21.18 -14.08 6.31
N SER A 97 20.12 -14.73 5.88
CA SER A 97 19.28 -14.26 4.77
C SER A 97 18.59 -12.93 5.11
N GLY A 98 18.12 -12.18 4.10
CA GLY A 98 17.42 -10.90 4.32
C GLY A 98 16.20 -11.03 5.23
N GLY A 99 15.43 -12.10 5.10
CA GLY A 99 14.27 -12.37 5.96
C GLY A 99 14.64 -12.67 7.42
N GLU A 100 15.77 -13.36 7.65
CA GLU A 100 16.30 -13.61 9.00
C GLU A 100 16.84 -12.31 9.61
N GLN A 101 17.55 -11.49 8.83
CA GLN A 101 17.98 -10.17 9.29
C GLN A 101 16.81 -9.28 9.70
N GLN A 102 15.73 -9.29 8.91
CA GLN A 102 14.50 -8.57 9.25
C GLN A 102 13.89 -9.05 10.57
N ARG A 103 13.80 -10.37 10.79
CA ARG A 103 13.31 -10.94 12.05
C ARG A 103 14.15 -10.53 13.25
N VAL A 104 15.47 -10.49 13.10
CA VAL A 104 16.38 -10.01 14.16
C VAL A 104 16.16 -8.51 14.44
N ALA A 105 16.01 -7.68 13.39
CA ALA A 105 15.72 -6.26 13.53
C ALA A 105 14.36 -6.04 14.22
N LEU A 106 13.36 -6.84 13.88
CA LEU A 106 12.04 -6.83 14.51
C LEU A 106 12.14 -7.21 16.00
N ALA A 107 12.85 -8.28 16.34
CA ALA A 107 13.11 -8.69 17.73
C ALA A 107 13.81 -7.57 18.52
N ARG A 108 14.85 -6.93 17.94
CA ARG A 108 15.55 -5.80 18.56
C ARG A 108 14.62 -4.63 18.85
N ALA A 109 13.71 -4.31 17.92
CA ALA A 109 12.78 -3.21 18.06
C ALA A 109 11.65 -3.50 19.06
N LEU A 110 11.19 -4.76 19.16
CA LEU A 110 10.11 -5.20 20.03
C LEU A 110 10.55 -5.56 21.46
N ALA A 111 11.81 -5.99 21.66
CA ALA A 111 12.32 -6.42 22.95
C ALA A 111 12.14 -5.38 24.08
N PRO A 112 12.29 -4.05 23.84
CA PRO A 112 12.03 -3.03 24.86
C PRO A 112 10.55 -2.81 25.16
N LYS A 113 9.60 -3.49 24.47
CA LYS A 113 8.15 -3.30 24.54
C LYS A 113 7.76 -1.84 24.26
N PRO A 114 8.00 -1.35 23.05
CA PRO A 114 7.69 0.04 22.70
C PRO A 114 6.17 0.29 22.65
N HIS A 115 5.74 1.54 22.88
CA HIS A 115 4.35 1.94 22.67
C HIS A 115 3.94 1.91 21.20
N VAL A 116 4.85 2.26 20.32
CA VAL A 116 4.64 2.26 18.87
C VAL A 116 5.88 1.68 18.18
N LEU A 117 5.66 0.84 17.19
CA LEU A 117 6.69 0.36 16.28
C LEU A 117 6.55 1.10 14.93
N LEU A 118 7.62 1.69 14.46
CA LEU A 118 7.72 2.28 13.13
C LEU A 118 8.53 1.34 12.24
N MET A 119 8.02 1.04 11.04
CA MET A 119 8.71 0.22 10.05
C MET A 119 8.80 0.99 8.73
N ASP A 120 10.01 1.19 8.24
CA ASP A 120 10.29 1.98 7.05
C ASP A 120 10.61 1.05 5.88
N GLU A 121 9.67 0.90 4.94
CA GLU A 121 9.75 -0.01 3.79
C GLU A 121 10.29 -1.41 4.13
N PRO A 122 9.71 -2.11 5.13
CA PRO A 122 10.33 -3.29 5.72
C PRO A 122 10.47 -4.47 4.75
N PHE A 123 9.72 -4.49 3.64
CA PHE A 123 9.70 -5.62 2.71
C PHE A 123 10.30 -5.29 1.33
N SER A 124 10.82 -4.07 1.14
CA SER A 124 11.33 -3.60 -0.16
C SER A 124 12.57 -4.37 -0.65
N ASN A 125 13.45 -4.80 0.26
CA ASN A 125 14.70 -5.48 -0.04
C ASN A 125 14.58 -7.00 -0.13
N LEU A 126 13.35 -7.54 -0.14
CA LEU A 126 13.11 -8.97 -0.17
C LEU A 126 12.85 -9.49 -1.58
N ASP A 127 13.32 -10.71 -1.86
CA ASP A 127 12.94 -11.45 -3.05
C ASP A 127 11.40 -11.60 -3.12
N HIS A 128 10.84 -11.48 -4.32
CA HIS A 128 9.40 -11.49 -4.54
C HIS A 128 8.72 -12.77 -3.98
N ARG A 129 9.37 -13.94 -4.10
CA ARG A 129 8.79 -15.22 -3.62
C ARG A 129 8.77 -15.32 -2.10
N LEU A 130 9.78 -14.76 -1.44
CA LEU A 130 9.91 -14.76 0.02
C LEU A 130 9.12 -13.63 0.68
N ARG A 131 8.84 -12.55 -0.05
CA ARG A 131 8.20 -11.34 0.47
C ARG A 131 6.86 -11.65 1.14
N ASP A 132 6.01 -12.44 0.50
CA ASP A 132 4.68 -12.78 1.03
C ASP A 132 4.75 -13.59 2.31
N GLN A 133 5.65 -14.57 2.40
CA GLN A 133 5.83 -15.39 3.59
C GLN A 133 6.39 -14.56 4.76
N ILE A 134 7.38 -13.72 4.49
CA ILE A 134 8.01 -12.88 5.51
C ILE A 134 7.02 -11.81 5.98
N ARG A 135 6.26 -11.21 5.06
CA ARG A 135 5.21 -10.26 5.37
C ARG A 135 4.17 -10.88 6.29
N GLN A 136 3.62 -12.05 5.94
CA GLN A 136 2.63 -12.73 6.76
C GLN A 136 3.18 -13.07 8.15
N SER A 137 4.40 -13.63 8.22
CA SER A 137 5.03 -13.95 9.51
C SER A 137 5.27 -12.70 10.37
N THR A 138 5.63 -11.59 9.76
CA THR A 138 5.80 -10.30 10.46
C THR A 138 4.50 -9.81 11.06
N ILE A 139 3.41 -9.86 10.28
CA ILE A 139 2.07 -9.47 10.76
C ILE A 139 1.61 -10.35 11.90
N ASP A 140 1.84 -11.66 11.83
CA ASP A 140 1.47 -12.60 12.89
C ASP A 140 2.22 -12.28 14.20
N ILE A 141 3.51 -11.94 14.11
CA ILE A 141 4.30 -11.50 15.26
C ILE A 141 3.74 -10.19 15.84
N LEU A 142 3.43 -9.21 15.00
CA LEU A 142 2.88 -7.93 15.44
C LEU A 142 1.53 -8.08 16.13
N LYS A 143 0.65 -8.95 15.61
CA LYS A 143 -0.63 -9.28 16.24
C LYS A 143 -0.45 -9.96 17.59
N GLN A 144 0.47 -10.92 17.71
CA GLN A 144 0.76 -11.61 18.97
C GLN A 144 1.29 -10.66 20.04
N THR A 145 2.08 -9.67 19.65
CA THR A 145 2.64 -8.69 20.59
C THR A 145 1.68 -7.54 20.92
N SER A 146 0.55 -7.43 20.19
CA SER A 146 -0.44 -6.34 20.31
C SER A 146 0.20 -4.95 20.24
N THR A 147 1.31 -4.80 19.49
CA THR A 147 2.04 -3.55 19.37
C THR A 147 1.43 -2.68 18.27
N THR A 148 1.04 -1.46 18.61
CA THR A 148 0.62 -0.47 17.61
C THR A 148 1.75 -0.24 16.62
N THR A 149 1.49 -0.46 15.34
CA THR A 149 2.55 -0.40 14.32
C THR A 149 2.16 0.56 13.20
N ILE A 150 3.10 1.40 12.79
CA ILE A 150 3.00 2.26 11.60
C ILE A 150 4.01 1.73 10.59
N ILE A 151 3.50 1.28 9.45
CA ILE A 151 4.32 0.79 8.32
C ILE A 151 4.28 1.85 7.22
N VAL A 152 5.45 2.27 6.77
CA VAL A 152 5.61 3.12 5.59
C VAL A 152 5.93 2.22 4.41
N THR A 153 5.13 2.32 3.37
CA THR A 153 5.36 1.59 2.12
C THR A 153 4.97 2.45 0.91
N HIS A 154 5.57 2.18 -0.22
CA HIS A 154 5.16 2.70 -1.52
C HIS A 154 4.41 1.65 -2.36
N ASP A 155 4.23 0.45 -1.84
CA ASP A 155 3.52 -0.65 -2.50
C ASP A 155 2.02 -0.61 -2.10
N PRO A 156 1.11 -0.28 -3.04
CA PRO A 156 -0.31 -0.22 -2.76
C PRO A 156 -0.91 -1.59 -2.41
N GLU A 157 -0.43 -2.68 -3.01
CA GLU A 157 -0.93 -4.02 -2.72
C GLU A 157 -0.55 -4.45 -1.30
N GLU A 158 0.67 -4.14 -0.88
CA GLU A 158 1.11 -4.35 0.49
C GLU A 158 0.19 -3.63 1.47
N ALA A 159 -0.05 -2.33 1.26
CA ALA A 159 -0.91 -1.54 2.13
C ALA A 159 -2.33 -2.12 2.23
N LEU A 160 -2.92 -2.54 1.10
CA LEU A 160 -4.26 -3.13 1.06
C LEU A 160 -4.35 -4.47 1.81
N GLN A 161 -3.27 -5.25 1.83
CA GLN A 161 -3.27 -6.59 2.42
C GLN A 161 -3.05 -6.59 3.93
N ILE A 162 -2.27 -5.64 4.45
CA ILE A 162 -1.77 -5.71 5.83
C ILE A 162 -2.38 -4.68 6.79
N ALA A 163 -2.83 -3.55 6.28
CA ALA A 163 -3.22 -2.44 7.14
C ALA A 163 -4.66 -2.56 7.65
N ASP A 164 -4.88 -2.22 8.93
CA ASP A 164 -6.22 -1.96 9.47
C ASP A 164 -6.71 -0.57 9.01
N GLN A 165 -5.79 0.39 8.90
CA GLN A 165 -6.03 1.76 8.45
C GLN A 165 -4.91 2.20 7.52
N ILE A 166 -5.26 2.86 6.41
CA ILE A 166 -4.32 3.43 5.45
C ILE A 166 -4.42 4.96 5.52
N ILE A 167 -3.27 5.63 5.51
CA ILE A 167 -3.16 7.07 5.34
C ILE A 167 -2.45 7.32 4.02
N LEU A 168 -3.21 7.64 2.96
CA LEU A 168 -2.66 7.96 1.66
C LEU A 168 -2.16 9.41 1.65
N MET A 169 -0.92 9.58 1.25
CA MET A 169 -0.26 10.88 1.23
C MET A 169 0.31 11.22 -0.14
N HIS A 170 0.19 12.47 -0.54
CA HIS A 170 0.81 13.01 -1.74
C HIS A 170 1.37 14.41 -1.47
N GLN A 171 2.58 14.70 -1.95
CA GLN A 171 3.27 15.99 -1.78
C GLN A 171 3.22 16.57 -0.36
N GLY A 172 3.36 15.69 0.64
CA GLY A 172 3.36 16.09 2.05
C GLY A 172 1.97 16.29 2.66
N LYS A 173 0.87 16.16 1.91
CA LYS A 173 -0.51 16.30 2.39
C LYS A 173 -1.19 14.93 2.49
N ILE A 174 -2.10 14.80 3.46
CA ILE A 174 -2.99 13.63 3.53
C ILE A 174 -4.10 13.82 2.49
N ILE A 175 -4.21 12.87 1.57
CA ILE A 175 -5.24 12.85 0.52
C ILE A 175 -6.50 12.15 1.05
N GLN A 176 -6.31 11.00 1.66
CA GLN A 176 -7.41 10.21 2.22
C GLN A 176 -6.88 9.30 3.32
N SER A 177 -7.69 9.07 4.35
CA SER A 177 -7.46 8.02 5.35
C SER A 177 -8.72 7.18 5.53
N GLY A 178 -8.54 5.90 5.87
CA GLY A 178 -9.63 4.95 6.08
C GLY A 178 -9.16 3.50 6.00
N THR A 179 -10.10 2.57 6.06
CA THR A 179 -9.80 1.14 5.87
C THR A 179 -9.36 0.85 4.44
N PRO A 180 -8.63 -0.25 4.18
CA PRO A 180 -8.27 -0.67 2.82
C PRO A 180 -9.47 -0.69 1.86
N LYS A 181 -10.61 -1.25 2.31
CA LYS A 181 -11.85 -1.30 1.52
C LYS A 181 -12.39 0.09 1.17
N GLN A 182 -12.35 1.04 2.11
CA GLN A 182 -12.80 2.41 1.86
C GLN A 182 -11.93 3.10 0.82
N LEU A 183 -10.59 2.99 0.91
CA LEU A 183 -9.69 3.62 -0.06
C LEU A 183 -9.80 2.98 -1.45
N TYR A 184 -10.05 1.67 -1.50
CA TYR A 184 -10.16 0.94 -2.75
C TYR A 184 -11.51 1.16 -3.45
N PHE A 185 -12.64 1.02 -2.75
CA PHE A 185 -13.98 1.08 -3.33
C PHE A 185 -14.64 2.46 -3.29
N GLN A 186 -14.14 3.37 -2.43
CA GLN A 186 -14.68 4.72 -2.24
C GLN A 186 -13.55 5.77 -2.26
N PRO A 187 -12.73 5.79 -3.33
CA PRO A 187 -11.66 6.78 -3.44
C PRO A 187 -12.26 8.19 -3.57
N LYS A 188 -11.78 9.12 -2.73
CA LYS A 188 -12.28 10.51 -2.72
C LYS A 188 -11.74 11.36 -3.87
N THR A 189 -10.62 10.96 -4.47
CA THR A 189 -9.98 11.67 -5.57
C THR A 189 -9.53 10.69 -6.65
N LEU A 190 -9.39 11.19 -7.87
CA LEU A 190 -8.83 10.40 -8.99
C LEU A 190 -7.42 9.88 -8.65
N PHE A 191 -6.62 10.68 -7.94
CA PHE A 191 -5.31 10.25 -7.45
C PHE A 191 -5.42 9.00 -6.57
N ALA A 192 -6.34 9.00 -5.58
CA ALA A 192 -6.54 7.84 -4.72
C ALA A 192 -7.00 6.62 -5.50
N ALA A 193 -7.89 6.78 -6.47
CA ALA A 193 -8.36 5.69 -7.32
C ALA A 193 -7.22 5.06 -8.13
N ARG A 194 -6.37 5.88 -8.77
CA ARG A 194 -5.22 5.45 -9.60
C ARG A 194 -4.07 4.87 -8.78
N TYR A 195 -3.91 5.31 -7.53
CA TYR A 195 -2.83 4.81 -6.68
C TYR A 195 -2.94 3.31 -6.40
N PHE A 196 -4.16 2.80 -6.24
CA PHE A 196 -4.38 1.39 -5.88
C PHE A 196 -4.62 0.46 -7.07
N SER A 197 -4.78 0.96 -8.29
CA SER A 197 -4.97 0.13 -9.48
C SER A 197 -5.00 0.99 -10.75
N ASP A 198 -4.62 0.38 -11.87
CA ASP A 198 -4.90 0.97 -13.17
C ASP A 198 -6.40 1.24 -13.35
N LEU A 199 -6.71 2.27 -14.12
CA LEU A 199 -8.08 2.65 -14.44
C LEU A 199 -8.27 2.77 -15.94
N ASN A 200 -9.41 2.27 -16.40
CA ASN A 200 -10.00 2.69 -17.67
C ASN A 200 -10.69 4.03 -17.48
N GLU A 201 -10.78 4.80 -18.54
CA GLU A 201 -11.45 6.09 -18.57
C GLU A 201 -12.36 6.15 -19.79
N ILE A 202 -13.59 6.58 -19.64
CA ILE A 202 -14.52 6.90 -20.73
C ILE A 202 -15.13 8.28 -20.54
N LYS A 203 -15.44 8.92 -21.66
CA LYS A 203 -16.13 10.21 -21.67
C LYS A 203 -17.58 10.04 -21.22
N THR A 204 -18.12 11.07 -20.59
CA THR A 204 -19.55 11.15 -20.31
C THR A 204 -20.12 12.42 -20.94
N GLN A 205 -21.40 12.42 -21.18
CA GLN A 205 -22.16 13.59 -21.59
C GLN A 205 -23.30 13.81 -20.60
N ILE A 206 -23.52 15.05 -20.18
CA ILE A 206 -24.62 15.41 -19.31
C ILE A 206 -25.83 15.70 -20.20
N GLN A 207 -26.90 14.91 -20.06
CA GLN A 207 -28.17 15.12 -20.75
C GLN A 207 -29.30 14.68 -19.81
N ASP A 208 -30.40 15.47 -19.75
CA ASP A 208 -31.61 15.17 -18.97
C ASP A 208 -31.30 14.83 -17.48
N GLN A 209 -30.36 15.53 -16.86
CA GLN A 209 -29.88 15.30 -15.48
C GLN A 209 -29.25 13.92 -15.24
N GLN A 210 -28.84 13.25 -16.30
CA GLN A 210 -28.10 11.98 -16.25
C GLN A 210 -26.75 12.09 -16.93
N LEU A 211 -25.83 11.20 -16.52
CA LEU A 211 -24.57 10.96 -17.22
C LEU A 211 -24.78 9.85 -18.24
N HIS A 212 -24.65 10.21 -19.51
CA HIS A 212 -24.66 9.28 -20.63
C HIS A 212 -23.26 8.79 -20.92
N THR A 213 -23.07 7.48 -20.98
CA THR A 213 -21.82 6.81 -21.34
C THR A 213 -22.08 5.83 -22.47
N ILE A 214 -21.02 5.32 -23.08
CA ILE A 214 -21.10 4.23 -24.08
C ILE A 214 -21.67 2.92 -23.50
N PHE A 215 -21.71 2.75 -22.18
CA PHE A 215 -22.26 1.56 -21.51
C PHE A 215 -23.66 1.79 -20.92
N GLY A 216 -24.27 2.94 -21.15
CA GLY A 216 -25.59 3.31 -20.63
C GLY A 216 -25.58 4.60 -19.83
N ASN A 217 -26.67 4.81 -19.09
CA ASN A 217 -26.91 6.05 -18.35
C ASN A 217 -26.94 5.81 -16.85
N ILE A 218 -26.55 6.83 -16.10
CA ILE A 218 -26.61 6.83 -14.63
C ILE A 218 -26.95 8.23 -14.13
N ASP A 219 -27.65 8.33 -13.02
CA ASP A 219 -27.92 9.63 -12.38
C ASP A 219 -26.63 10.31 -11.95
N ILE A 220 -26.60 11.65 -12.07
CA ILE A 220 -25.41 12.42 -11.67
C ILE A 220 -25.16 12.23 -10.17
N PRO A 221 -23.97 11.75 -9.75
CA PRO A 221 -23.63 11.62 -8.35
C PRO A 221 -23.73 12.97 -7.62
N LYS A 222 -24.31 12.97 -6.41
CA LYS A 222 -24.62 14.21 -5.64
C LYS A 222 -23.40 15.10 -5.32
N HIS A 223 -22.20 14.57 -5.40
CA HIS A 223 -20.95 15.30 -5.12
C HIS A 223 -20.38 16.03 -6.35
N LEU A 224 -21.00 15.85 -7.53
CA LEU A 224 -20.57 16.47 -8.78
C LEU A 224 -21.48 17.63 -9.17
N THR A 225 -20.90 18.63 -9.83
CA THR A 225 -21.64 19.77 -10.36
C THR A 225 -21.88 19.58 -11.87
N SER A 226 -23.08 19.92 -12.34
CA SER A 226 -23.46 19.73 -13.76
C SER A 226 -22.74 20.68 -14.74
N ASN A 227 -21.83 21.54 -14.27
CA ASN A 227 -21.22 22.58 -15.13
C ASN A 227 -19.83 22.19 -15.66
N ASN A 228 -19.25 21.07 -15.20
CA ASN A 228 -17.91 20.64 -15.60
C ASN A 228 -17.96 19.36 -16.43
N GLU A 229 -16.94 19.13 -17.26
CA GLU A 229 -16.73 17.87 -17.94
C GLU A 229 -16.49 16.78 -16.90
N ILE A 230 -17.40 15.81 -16.82
CA ILE A 230 -17.29 14.65 -15.94
C ILE A 230 -16.73 13.48 -16.75
N ARG A 231 -15.89 12.66 -16.15
CA ARG A 231 -15.38 11.43 -16.74
C ARG A 231 -15.66 10.25 -15.85
N CYS A 232 -15.96 9.13 -16.48
CA CYS A 232 -16.21 7.86 -15.80
C CYS A 232 -14.93 7.02 -15.82
N TYR A 233 -14.53 6.54 -14.65
CA TYR A 233 -13.36 5.69 -14.42
C TYR A 233 -13.77 4.37 -13.81
N PHE A 234 -13.14 3.28 -14.25
CA PHE A 234 -13.39 1.95 -13.73
C PHE A 234 -12.14 1.07 -13.84
N ARG A 235 -12.06 0.08 -12.98
CA ARG A 235 -10.92 -0.83 -12.94
C ARG A 235 -11.02 -1.89 -14.03
N PRO A 236 -9.90 -2.39 -14.57
CA PRO A 236 -9.91 -3.42 -15.62
C PRO A 236 -10.72 -4.68 -15.28
N HIS A 237 -10.77 -5.10 -14.01
CA HIS A 237 -11.53 -6.28 -13.61
C HIS A 237 -13.07 -6.05 -13.52
N GLN A 238 -13.52 -4.81 -13.56
CA GLN A 238 -14.95 -4.46 -13.57
C GLN A 238 -15.55 -4.58 -14.98
N LEU A 239 -14.70 -4.54 -16.02
CA LEU A 239 -15.13 -4.70 -17.40
C LEU A 239 -15.35 -6.19 -17.70
N ARG A 240 -16.59 -6.56 -17.95
CA ARG A 240 -16.95 -7.92 -18.34
C ARG A 240 -16.78 -8.10 -19.85
N VAL A 241 -16.13 -9.20 -20.22
CA VAL A 241 -15.84 -9.56 -21.61
C VAL A 241 -16.58 -10.86 -21.92
N ASN A 242 -17.40 -10.86 -22.98
CA ASN A 242 -18.18 -12.02 -23.39
C ASN A 242 -18.00 -12.28 -24.89
N ARG A 243 -18.11 -13.55 -25.30
CA ARG A 243 -18.09 -13.93 -26.73
C ARG A 243 -19.46 -13.74 -27.40
N ILE A 244 -20.52 -13.71 -26.61
CA ILE A 244 -21.91 -13.62 -27.09
C ILE A 244 -22.42 -12.20 -26.83
N LYS A 245 -23.04 -11.62 -27.87
CA LYS A 245 -23.68 -10.31 -27.77
C LYS A 245 -24.88 -10.37 -26.82
N THR A 246 -24.94 -9.45 -25.86
CA THR A 246 -26.09 -9.20 -24.99
C THR A 246 -26.72 -7.83 -25.30
N GLU A 247 -27.92 -7.58 -24.82
CA GLU A 247 -28.72 -6.41 -25.19
C GLU A 247 -28.02 -5.05 -24.93
N ASN A 248 -27.21 -4.97 -23.88
CA ASN A 248 -26.48 -3.75 -23.50
C ASN A 248 -24.95 -3.92 -23.62
N SER A 249 -24.46 -4.68 -24.61
CA SER A 249 -23.04 -4.91 -24.78
C SER A 249 -22.47 -4.17 -26.00
N LEU A 250 -21.23 -3.69 -25.87
CA LEU A 250 -20.49 -3.01 -26.91
C LEU A 250 -19.54 -3.98 -27.59
N ALA A 251 -19.51 -3.98 -28.93
CA ALA A 251 -18.53 -4.74 -29.69
C ALA A 251 -17.14 -4.08 -29.57
N ALA A 252 -16.13 -4.90 -29.37
CA ALA A 252 -14.73 -4.48 -29.33
C ALA A 252 -13.82 -5.55 -29.97
N LYS A 253 -12.69 -5.12 -30.50
CA LYS A 253 -11.63 -6.01 -31.00
C LYS A 253 -10.50 -6.13 -30.00
N ILE A 254 -10.01 -7.35 -29.82
CA ILE A 254 -8.81 -7.61 -29.01
C ILE A 254 -7.58 -7.20 -29.81
N ILE A 255 -6.84 -6.19 -29.34
CA ILE A 255 -5.59 -5.73 -29.95
C ILE A 255 -4.35 -6.38 -29.34
N SER A 256 -4.41 -6.80 -28.09
CA SER A 256 -3.39 -7.63 -27.45
C SER A 256 -3.97 -8.45 -26.31
N SER A 257 -3.35 -9.60 -26.06
CA SER A 257 -3.68 -10.50 -24.97
C SER A 257 -2.38 -10.92 -24.28
N ASN A 258 -2.22 -10.56 -23.02
CA ASN A 258 -1.04 -10.88 -22.23
C ASN A 258 -1.39 -11.91 -21.16
N PHE A 259 -0.74 -13.08 -21.23
CA PHE A 259 -0.92 -14.15 -20.25
C PHE A 259 -0.26 -13.81 -18.90
N LEU A 260 -1.01 -13.93 -17.82
CA LEU A 260 -0.56 -13.64 -16.45
C LEU A 260 -0.67 -14.87 -15.52
N GLY A 261 -0.70 -16.08 -16.07
CA GLY A 261 -0.87 -17.33 -15.34
C GLY A 261 -2.35 -17.75 -15.26
N TYR A 262 -3.06 -17.39 -14.22
CA TYR A 262 -4.49 -17.72 -14.06
C TYR A 262 -5.43 -16.75 -14.79
N SER A 263 -4.93 -15.64 -15.28
CA SER A 263 -5.70 -14.60 -15.99
C SER A 263 -4.99 -14.11 -17.25
N GLN A 264 -5.71 -13.35 -18.06
CA GLN A 264 -5.19 -12.61 -19.21
C GLN A 264 -5.53 -11.13 -19.03
N LEU A 265 -4.59 -10.25 -19.37
CA LEU A 265 -4.85 -8.84 -19.55
C LEU A 265 -5.11 -8.57 -21.04
N LEU A 266 -6.33 -8.24 -21.35
CA LEU A 266 -6.74 -7.87 -22.71
C LEU A 266 -6.68 -6.35 -22.89
N LYS A 267 -6.18 -5.90 -24.06
CA LYS A 267 -6.37 -4.55 -24.58
C LYS A 267 -7.41 -4.61 -25.67
N LEU A 268 -8.48 -3.83 -25.51
CA LEU A 268 -9.72 -3.92 -26.28
C LEU A 268 -9.95 -2.58 -26.96
N LYS A 269 -10.03 -2.59 -28.30
CA LYS A 269 -10.34 -1.39 -29.08
C LYS A 269 -11.85 -1.34 -29.35
N ILE A 270 -12.49 -0.27 -28.89
CA ILE A 270 -13.89 0.06 -29.20
C ILE A 270 -13.88 0.85 -30.50
N GLU A 271 -14.55 0.33 -31.55
CA GLU A 271 -14.56 0.97 -32.85
C GLU A 271 -15.30 2.32 -32.84
N ALA A 272 -16.33 2.46 -32.01
CA ALA A 272 -17.18 3.66 -31.98
C ALA A 272 -16.47 4.91 -31.44
N GLU A 273 -15.41 4.78 -30.61
CA GLU A 273 -14.76 5.93 -29.94
C GLU A 273 -13.25 6.00 -30.18
N ASP A 274 -12.66 5.10 -31.00
CA ASP A 274 -11.21 4.94 -31.17
C ASP A 274 -10.44 4.82 -29.83
N LYS A 275 -11.08 4.21 -28.85
CA LYS A 275 -10.58 4.09 -27.48
C LYS A 275 -10.12 2.68 -27.16
N VAL A 276 -9.04 2.57 -26.40
CA VAL A 276 -8.50 1.30 -25.92
C VAL A 276 -8.82 1.16 -24.44
N LEU A 277 -9.49 0.06 -24.07
CA LEU A 277 -9.78 -0.34 -22.71
C LEU A 277 -8.97 -1.57 -22.31
N SER A 278 -8.76 -1.74 -21.04
CA SER A 278 -8.10 -2.92 -20.46
C SER A 278 -9.12 -3.76 -19.70
N ALA A 279 -9.02 -5.08 -19.80
CA ALA A 279 -9.83 -6.00 -19.01
C ALA A 279 -8.99 -7.18 -18.51
N TYR A 280 -9.20 -7.58 -17.25
CA TYR A 280 -8.74 -8.87 -16.75
C TYR A 280 -9.82 -9.91 -16.96
N VAL A 281 -9.45 -11.02 -17.59
CA VAL A 281 -10.34 -12.18 -17.80
C VAL A 281 -9.65 -13.44 -17.30
N GLU A 282 -10.44 -14.44 -16.89
CA GLU A 282 -9.89 -15.75 -16.55
C GLU A 282 -9.32 -16.43 -17.80
N TYR A 283 -8.18 -17.09 -17.65
CA TYR A 283 -7.49 -17.76 -18.77
C TYR A 283 -8.30 -18.92 -19.37
N SER A 284 -9.24 -19.49 -18.61
CA SER A 284 -10.10 -20.60 -19.06
C SER A 284 -10.89 -20.31 -20.36
N GLN A 285 -11.07 -19.05 -20.72
CA GLN A 285 -11.86 -18.64 -21.88
C GLN A 285 -11.07 -18.45 -23.18
N HIS A 286 -9.74 -18.53 -23.16
CA HIS A 286 -8.84 -18.38 -24.32
C HIS A 286 -9.26 -17.28 -25.31
N TYR A 287 -8.88 -16.04 -25.04
CA TYR A 287 -9.10 -14.92 -25.95
C TYR A 287 -7.85 -14.66 -26.78
N ASP A 288 -8.01 -14.66 -28.13
CA ASP A 288 -6.92 -14.41 -29.05
C ASP A 288 -6.97 -13.01 -29.65
N GLN A 289 -5.81 -12.55 -30.15
CA GLN A 289 -5.71 -11.29 -30.87
C GLN A 289 -6.60 -11.31 -32.11
N ALA A 290 -7.25 -10.19 -32.38
CA ALA A 290 -8.23 -9.97 -33.44
C ALA A 290 -9.64 -10.57 -33.22
N ASP A 291 -9.87 -11.33 -32.15
CA ASP A 291 -11.23 -11.77 -31.79
C ASP A 291 -12.14 -10.57 -31.56
N THR A 292 -13.39 -10.70 -31.99
CA THR A 292 -14.45 -9.77 -31.61
C THR A 292 -15.13 -10.25 -30.36
N VAL A 293 -15.24 -9.36 -29.38
CA VAL A 293 -15.87 -9.61 -28.09
C VAL A 293 -16.90 -8.53 -27.74
N TYR A 294 -17.72 -8.82 -26.77
CA TYR A 294 -18.77 -7.92 -26.31
C TYR A 294 -18.54 -7.52 -24.87
N LEU A 295 -18.52 -6.21 -24.64
CA LEU A 295 -18.19 -5.59 -23.36
C LEU A 295 -19.44 -5.14 -22.63
N SER A 296 -19.49 -5.38 -21.33
CA SER A 296 -20.52 -4.81 -20.45
C SER A 296 -19.89 -4.30 -19.16
N LEU A 297 -20.47 -3.25 -18.60
CA LEU A 297 -19.97 -2.55 -17.41
C LEU A 297 -21.14 -2.20 -16.50
N ASP A 298 -20.98 -2.47 -15.21
CA ASP A 298 -21.88 -2.00 -14.17
C ASP A 298 -21.50 -0.59 -13.73
N LEU A 299 -22.21 0.42 -14.20
CA LEU A 299 -21.92 1.83 -13.94
C LEU A 299 -22.04 2.20 -12.45
N SER A 300 -22.77 1.42 -11.64
CA SER A 300 -22.91 1.66 -10.20
C SER A 300 -21.59 1.45 -9.42
N GLN A 301 -20.64 0.71 -10.01
CA GLN A 301 -19.33 0.43 -9.44
C GLN A 301 -18.23 1.37 -9.97
N CYS A 302 -18.58 2.28 -10.86
CA CYS A 302 -17.64 3.21 -11.47
C CYS A 302 -17.37 4.42 -10.57
N PHE A 303 -16.26 5.10 -10.85
CA PHE A 303 -15.92 6.37 -10.23
C PHE A 303 -16.16 7.50 -11.22
N PHE A 304 -16.70 8.61 -10.73
CA PHE A 304 -16.95 9.79 -11.54
C PHE A 304 -16.24 10.98 -10.93
N TYR A 305 -15.41 11.64 -11.74
CA TYR A 305 -14.65 12.82 -11.32
C TYR A 305 -14.76 13.92 -12.38
N GLU A 306 -14.66 15.16 -11.94
CA GLU A 306 -14.57 16.30 -12.84
C GLU A 306 -13.20 16.32 -13.53
N SER A 307 -13.14 16.79 -14.78
CA SER A 307 -11.91 16.79 -15.59
C SER A 307 -10.75 17.60 -14.95
N ASN A 308 -11.08 18.56 -14.09
CA ASN A 308 -10.12 19.42 -13.37
C ASN A 308 -9.57 18.78 -12.08
N ASP A 309 -10.10 17.63 -11.64
CA ASP A 309 -9.61 16.91 -10.44
C ASP A 309 -8.30 16.14 -10.66
N SER A 310 -7.67 16.30 -11.83
CA SER A 310 -6.36 15.69 -12.12
C SER A 310 -5.26 16.39 -11.33
N ILE A 311 -4.93 15.84 -10.15
CA ILE A 311 -3.57 16.00 -9.61
C ILE A 311 -2.67 15.22 -10.56
N GLU A 312 -1.99 15.93 -11.49
CA GLU A 312 -1.05 15.32 -12.43
C GLU A 312 0.03 14.56 -11.64
N ILE A 313 0.05 13.25 -11.81
CA ILE A 313 1.20 12.46 -11.39
C ILE A 313 2.28 12.72 -12.44
N HIS A 314 3.14 13.70 -12.22
CA HIS A 314 4.42 13.71 -12.91
C HIS A 314 5.19 12.46 -12.47
N GLN A 315 5.13 11.41 -13.31
CA GLN A 315 6.13 10.35 -13.29
C GLN A 315 7.47 11.02 -13.58
N SER A 316 8.21 11.35 -12.55
CA SER A 316 9.64 11.59 -12.68
C SER A 316 10.29 10.23 -12.98
N SER A 317 10.41 9.93 -14.26
CA SER A 317 11.40 9.01 -14.80
C SER A 317 12.80 9.47 -14.36
N THR A 318 13.41 8.78 -13.44
CA THR A 318 14.85 8.45 -13.33
C THR A 318 15.05 7.42 -12.24
#